data_f1ef8ccd70b7e405d6c91206fe2e631e
#
_entry.id   f1ef8ccd70b7e405d6c91206fe2e631e
#
_cell.length_a   1.000
_cell.length_b   1.000
_cell.length_c   1.000
_cell.angle_alpha   90.00
_cell.angle_beta   90.00
_cell.angle_gamma   90.00
#
_symmetry.space_group_name_H-M   'P 1'
#
loop_
_entity.id
_entity.type
_entity.pdbx_description
1 polymer ?
#
loop_
_entity_poly.entity_id
_entity_poly.type
_entity_poly.pdbx_seq_one_letter_code
_entity_poly.pdbx_strand_id
1 'polypeptide(L)'
;RGVVFEDLNGDGTYQRDEPGVQRVLVSNGRDVTMTNRVGAYMLPVREDMDLFVIQPSGWRVPVNERQIPQFSYTHKPGGTPEALRYGGLPDTGPAPQAVNFPLRRVEGDDRFTCAVIGDSQTYSNYEISQFRDSAIADLVARDMGGNDCMLYLGDVVGDDLELLTRIFEVGSAAGVPQWAVVGNHDIDLDATAYANSADTWRRLYGPAYYAFEIGEVTFIVLNNIYFPCGIEDADVPGREFCTESENARYNARVDNVQMEWLENLLAEIPQDRLIVIAHHAPFVSFVDAASPVHQNDNATAIYALLEGREALSLSGHTHTIENHSPGQHFEGWQEAVGVGPLPFRHIIAGAASGNWWQGDFNLDGDAQALQRMGAPKGVLMIDFAGTSYEERYVGSRLGEERGQWVDFSTPAFREWFDAINTWRNENWRERDPVPPVSINDLPDTRILTPQDLAGGTFITVNVWNGAAETLVEARINDGPAFPLTRTQEGAGEAPRIGAMFADPFAVKRQATVGRYAIESRSGEARNRGYEGFRGRAFQGPPQPQSSLADRNSHLWMGRLAEDLPEGVHRLAVTSTDRHGRTYTDQLVFEVREARPPARFRTDVWEAGARQ
;
A
#
# COMPACT_ATOMS: atom_id res chain seq x y z
N ARG A 1 -25.71 3.66 26.76
CA ARG A 1 -25.27 2.69 27.78
C ARG A 1 -25.35 1.27 27.24
N GLY A 2 -24.60 0.35 27.86
CA GLY A 2 -24.63 -1.06 27.52
C GLY A 2 -23.73 -1.88 28.44
N VAL A 3 -23.55 -3.15 28.06
CA VAL A 3 -22.66 -4.09 28.74
C VAL A 3 -21.74 -4.72 27.70
N VAL A 4 -20.46 -4.78 28.02
CA VAL A 4 -19.50 -5.65 27.32
C VAL A 4 -19.45 -6.95 28.11
N PHE A 5 -19.68 -8.09 27.49
CA PHE A 5 -19.88 -9.36 28.17
C PHE A 5 -19.11 -10.50 27.48
N GLU A 6 -18.83 -11.54 28.26
CA GLU A 6 -18.26 -12.78 27.73
C GLU A 6 -19.39 -13.63 27.16
N ASP A 7 -19.43 -13.75 25.84
CA ASP A 7 -20.40 -14.56 25.10
C ASP A 7 -20.04 -16.04 25.20
N LEU A 8 -20.62 -16.72 26.18
CA LEU A 8 -20.32 -18.12 26.50
C LEU A 8 -20.94 -19.12 25.52
N ASN A 9 -22.12 -18.81 25.00
CA ASN A 9 -22.87 -19.70 24.11
C ASN A 9 -22.68 -19.35 22.62
N GLY A 10 -22.17 -18.17 22.32
CA GLY A 10 -21.84 -17.72 20.99
C GLY A 10 -23.00 -17.20 20.17
N ASP A 11 -24.09 -16.77 20.81
CA ASP A 11 -25.27 -16.24 20.10
C ASP A 11 -25.26 -14.69 19.96
N GLY A 12 -24.26 -14.01 20.55
CA GLY A 12 -24.10 -12.57 20.47
C GLY A 12 -25.12 -11.77 21.28
N THR A 13 -25.95 -12.44 22.11
CA THR A 13 -27.03 -11.81 22.86
C THR A 13 -26.76 -11.92 24.37
N TYR A 14 -26.75 -10.79 25.07
CA TYR A 14 -26.47 -10.75 26.50
C TYR A 14 -27.52 -11.49 27.33
N GLN A 15 -27.09 -12.50 28.10
CA GLN A 15 -27.90 -13.21 29.08
C GLN A 15 -27.39 -12.95 30.52
N ARG A 16 -28.25 -13.25 31.52
CA ARG A 16 -27.97 -12.98 32.94
C ARG A 16 -26.82 -13.81 33.53
N ASP A 17 -26.56 -14.97 32.97
CA ASP A 17 -25.50 -15.90 33.35
C ASP A 17 -24.17 -15.62 32.66
N GLU A 18 -24.14 -14.69 31.74
CA GLU A 18 -22.92 -14.23 31.06
C GLU A 18 -22.24 -13.13 31.85
N PRO A 19 -20.94 -13.32 32.17
CA PRO A 19 -20.23 -12.34 32.97
C PRO A 19 -19.88 -11.09 32.16
N GLY A 20 -20.03 -9.91 32.79
CA GLY A 20 -19.54 -8.67 32.21
C GLY A 20 -18.02 -8.61 32.22
N VAL A 21 -17.45 -8.07 31.15
CA VAL A 21 -16.00 -7.89 31.00
C VAL A 21 -15.61 -6.48 31.46
N GLN A 22 -14.80 -6.42 32.51
CA GLN A 22 -14.34 -5.15 33.08
C GLN A 22 -13.12 -4.60 32.34
N ARG A 23 -12.91 -3.27 32.45
CA ARG A 23 -11.74 -2.56 31.90
C ARG A 23 -11.60 -2.65 30.38
N VAL A 24 -12.73 -2.76 29.69
CA VAL A 24 -12.79 -2.68 28.24
C VAL A 24 -13.10 -1.25 27.82
N LEU A 25 -12.37 -0.73 26.88
CA LEU A 25 -12.62 0.60 26.31
C LEU A 25 -13.79 0.56 25.33
N VAL A 26 -14.67 1.54 25.43
CA VAL A 26 -15.81 1.75 24.52
C VAL A 26 -15.82 3.22 24.11
N SER A 27 -16.08 3.50 22.85
CA SER A 27 -16.10 4.84 22.31
C SER A 27 -17.36 5.12 21.50
N ASN A 28 -17.75 6.41 21.45
CA ASN A 28 -18.79 6.92 20.55
C ASN A 28 -18.19 7.70 19.35
N GLY A 29 -16.92 7.47 19.05
CA GLY A 29 -16.19 8.18 18.01
C GLY A 29 -15.58 9.52 18.45
N ARG A 30 -15.80 9.94 19.71
CA ARG A 30 -15.16 11.12 20.30
C ARG A 30 -14.76 10.87 21.75
N ASP A 31 -15.74 10.51 22.57
CA ASP A 31 -15.53 10.20 23.98
C ASP A 31 -15.12 8.73 24.13
N VAL A 32 -14.23 8.43 25.06
CA VAL A 32 -13.79 7.08 25.42
C VAL A 32 -14.11 6.81 26.87
N THR A 33 -14.61 5.64 27.17
CA THR A 33 -14.91 5.22 28.55
C THR A 33 -14.49 3.78 28.79
N MET A 34 -14.24 3.44 30.03
CA MET A 34 -13.86 2.10 30.45
C MET A 34 -15.02 1.40 31.17
N THR A 35 -15.27 0.12 30.85
CA THR A 35 -16.30 -0.68 31.52
C THR A 35 -15.96 -0.92 32.99
N ASN A 36 -17.00 -0.90 33.82
CA ASN A 36 -16.89 -1.18 35.25
C ASN A 36 -16.80 -2.70 35.54
N ARG A 37 -16.84 -3.08 36.83
CA ARG A 37 -16.67 -4.49 37.26
C ARG A 37 -17.75 -5.46 36.74
N VAL A 38 -18.89 -4.96 36.29
CA VAL A 38 -19.98 -5.77 35.72
C VAL A 38 -20.09 -5.55 34.20
N GLY A 39 -19.04 -5.05 33.57
CA GLY A 39 -18.99 -4.81 32.12
C GLY A 39 -19.82 -3.62 31.65
N ALA A 40 -20.46 -2.87 32.53
CA ALA A 40 -21.34 -1.77 32.16
C ALA A 40 -20.56 -0.50 31.80
N TYR A 41 -21.04 0.22 30.78
CA TYR A 41 -20.52 1.50 30.31
C TYR A 41 -21.63 2.52 30.04
N MET A 42 -21.26 3.79 29.96
CA MET A 42 -22.15 4.89 29.61
C MET A 42 -21.37 5.96 28.82
N LEU A 43 -21.95 6.40 27.69
CA LEU A 43 -21.41 7.46 26.82
C LEU A 43 -22.54 8.41 26.41
N PRO A 44 -22.24 9.68 26.09
CA PRO A 44 -23.20 10.60 25.45
C PRO A 44 -23.71 10.05 24.12
N VAL A 45 -24.98 10.32 23.81
CA VAL A 45 -25.55 10.04 22.49
C VAL A 45 -25.40 11.29 21.63
N ARG A 46 -24.97 11.10 20.38
CA ARG A 46 -24.88 12.13 19.34
C ARG A 46 -25.81 11.75 18.19
N GLU A 47 -26.24 12.71 17.40
CA GLU A 47 -27.15 12.48 16.24
C GLU A 47 -26.49 11.71 15.11
N ASP A 48 -25.17 11.79 14.98
CA ASP A 48 -24.37 10.99 14.06
C ASP A 48 -23.16 10.47 14.81
N MET A 49 -23.07 9.15 15.00
CA MET A 49 -21.96 8.52 15.71
C MET A 49 -21.86 7.03 15.39
N ASP A 50 -20.66 6.52 15.50
CA ASP A 50 -20.39 5.10 15.61
C ASP A 50 -20.00 4.77 17.06
N LEU A 51 -20.81 3.95 17.70
CA LEU A 51 -20.52 3.42 19.03
C LEU A 51 -19.82 2.08 18.87
N PHE A 52 -18.61 1.93 19.40
CA PHE A 52 -17.83 0.73 19.22
C PHE A 52 -17.06 0.31 20.47
N VAL A 53 -16.89 -1.00 20.63
CA VAL A 53 -15.99 -1.57 21.60
C VAL A 53 -14.58 -1.65 21.00
N ILE A 54 -13.58 -1.23 21.77
CA ILE A 54 -12.19 -1.46 21.41
C ILE A 54 -11.86 -2.87 21.87
N GLN A 55 -11.71 -3.81 20.91
CA GLN A 55 -11.38 -5.20 21.23
C GLN A 55 -10.15 -5.22 22.12
N PRO A 56 -10.22 -5.71 23.35
CA PRO A 56 -9.05 -5.76 24.22
C PRO A 56 -8.19 -7.01 23.95
N SER A 57 -6.94 -6.94 24.33
CA SER A 57 -6.03 -8.08 24.34
C SER A 57 -6.61 -9.27 25.13
N GLY A 58 -6.39 -10.50 24.66
CA GLY A 58 -6.95 -11.72 25.24
C GLY A 58 -8.43 -11.97 24.90
N TRP A 59 -9.02 -11.15 24.03
CA TRP A 59 -10.41 -11.26 23.61
C TRP A 59 -10.56 -11.05 22.11
N ARG A 60 -11.67 -11.57 21.57
CA ARG A 60 -12.12 -11.36 20.19
C ARG A 60 -13.56 -10.91 20.15
N VAL A 61 -13.85 -9.91 19.32
CA VAL A 61 -15.21 -9.62 18.88
C VAL A 61 -15.67 -10.70 17.90
N PRO A 62 -16.97 -11.00 17.79
CA PRO A 62 -17.46 -11.90 16.74
C PRO A 62 -17.14 -11.37 15.35
N VAL A 63 -17.04 -12.27 14.40
CA VAL A 63 -16.96 -11.92 12.97
C VAL A 63 -18.21 -12.41 12.25
N ASN A 64 -18.60 -11.73 11.18
CA ASN A 64 -19.66 -12.18 10.31
C ASN A 64 -19.14 -13.24 9.30
N GLU A 65 -20.00 -13.69 8.38
CA GLU A 65 -19.66 -14.68 7.34
C GLU A 65 -18.49 -14.23 6.44
N ARG A 66 -18.24 -12.92 6.34
CA ARG A 66 -17.12 -12.34 5.57
C ARG A 66 -15.89 -12.08 6.44
N GLN A 67 -15.83 -12.64 7.64
CA GLN A 67 -14.74 -12.38 8.60
C GLN A 67 -14.58 -10.88 8.96
N ILE A 68 -15.62 -10.06 8.78
CA ILE A 68 -15.61 -8.66 9.22
C ILE A 68 -15.96 -8.62 10.71
N PRO A 69 -15.12 -8.00 11.56
CA PRO A 69 -15.37 -7.86 13.00
C PRO A 69 -16.66 -7.11 13.31
N GLN A 70 -17.45 -7.64 14.23
CA GLN A 70 -18.74 -7.09 14.65
C GLN A 70 -18.58 -6.36 15.99
N PHE A 71 -18.01 -5.17 15.95
CA PHE A 71 -17.57 -4.42 17.14
C PHE A 71 -18.31 -3.09 17.32
N SER A 72 -19.27 -2.76 16.45
CA SER A 72 -19.85 -1.41 16.40
C SER A 72 -21.37 -1.40 16.21
N TYR A 73 -21.94 -0.24 16.53
CA TYR A 73 -23.32 0.14 16.26
C TYR A 73 -23.33 1.57 15.72
N THR A 74 -23.85 1.77 14.51
CA THR A 74 -23.98 3.10 13.90
C THR A 74 -25.33 3.72 14.27
N HIS A 75 -25.32 4.97 14.71
CA HIS A 75 -26.49 5.77 15.04
C HIS A 75 -26.52 7.04 14.19
N LYS A 76 -27.47 7.11 13.27
CA LYS A 76 -27.76 8.28 12.42
C LYS A 76 -29.26 8.33 12.16
N PRO A 77 -30.06 8.90 13.10
CA PRO A 77 -31.51 9.02 12.91
C PRO A 77 -31.81 9.90 11.69
N GLY A 78 -32.73 9.43 10.86
CA GLY A 78 -33.01 10.03 9.57
C GLY A 78 -32.11 9.55 8.42
N GLY A 79 -31.04 8.79 8.72
CA GLY A 79 -30.10 8.27 7.73
C GLY A 79 -29.27 9.36 7.04
N THR A 80 -28.69 9.04 5.91
CA THR A 80 -27.96 10.00 5.07
C THR A 80 -28.95 11.00 4.46
N PRO A 81 -28.76 12.32 4.66
CA PRO A 81 -29.71 13.33 4.19
C PRO A 81 -29.61 13.59 2.66
N GLU A 82 -28.62 13.03 2.00
CA GLU A 82 -28.33 13.16 0.57
C GLU A 82 -28.74 11.90 -0.19
N ALA A 83 -29.10 12.04 -1.46
CA ALA A 83 -29.36 10.91 -2.34
C ALA A 83 -28.04 10.40 -2.96
N LEU A 84 -27.27 9.67 -2.17
CA LEU A 84 -26.00 9.10 -2.62
C LEU A 84 -26.20 7.95 -3.60
N ARG A 85 -25.30 7.82 -4.55
CA ARG A 85 -25.29 6.78 -5.59
C ARG A 85 -25.42 5.37 -5.03
N TYR A 86 -24.74 5.09 -3.93
CA TYR A 86 -24.71 3.78 -3.29
C TYR A 86 -25.66 3.70 -2.07
N GLY A 87 -26.46 4.73 -1.84
CA GLY A 87 -27.55 4.76 -0.89
C GLY A 87 -27.20 5.18 0.53
N GLY A 88 -25.92 5.39 0.86
CA GLY A 88 -25.49 5.83 2.19
C GLY A 88 -25.99 4.96 3.33
N LEU A 89 -26.24 5.57 4.49
CA LEU A 89 -26.84 4.94 5.68
C LEU A 89 -28.37 5.04 5.64
N PRO A 90 -29.10 3.98 5.96
CA PRO A 90 -30.53 4.05 6.19
C PRO A 90 -30.84 4.79 7.51
N ASP A 91 -32.08 5.23 7.68
CA ASP A 91 -32.56 5.72 8.95
C ASP A 91 -32.38 4.67 10.05
N THR A 92 -31.58 4.98 11.06
CA THR A 92 -31.33 4.07 12.19
C THR A 92 -32.41 4.19 13.29
N GLY A 93 -33.32 5.13 13.16
CA GLY A 93 -34.31 5.43 14.19
C GLY A 93 -33.72 5.96 15.50
N PRO A 94 -34.49 5.98 16.58
CA PRO A 94 -34.05 6.44 17.88
C PRO A 94 -33.00 5.51 18.48
N ALA A 95 -32.07 6.06 19.26
CA ALA A 95 -31.06 5.28 19.96
C ALA A 95 -31.70 4.18 20.85
N PRO A 96 -31.21 2.93 20.77
CA PRO A 96 -31.73 1.84 21.60
C PRO A 96 -31.43 2.11 23.10
N GLN A 97 -32.20 1.46 23.99
CA GLN A 97 -31.99 1.63 25.43
C GLN A 97 -30.63 1.15 25.90
N ALA A 98 -30.06 0.15 25.23
CA ALA A 98 -28.72 -0.37 25.47
C ALA A 98 -28.14 -0.97 24.19
N VAL A 99 -26.83 -0.82 24.02
CA VAL A 99 -26.04 -1.56 23.01
C VAL A 99 -25.05 -2.42 23.79
N ASN A 100 -25.12 -3.73 23.60
CA ASN A 100 -24.25 -4.68 24.28
C ASN A 100 -23.24 -5.26 23.28
N PHE A 101 -22.01 -5.46 23.74
CA PHE A 101 -20.93 -5.99 22.91
C PHE A 101 -20.46 -7.36 23.42
N PRO A 102 -20.63 -8.43 22.63
CA PRO A 102 -20.11 -9.75 22.96
C PRO A 102 -18.60 -9.83 22.72
N LEU A 103 -17.91 -10.51 23.63
CA LEU A 103 -16.50 -10.85 23.49
C LEU A 103 -16.29 -12.33 23.79
N ARG A 104 -15.32 -12.94 23.14
CA ARG A 104 -14.86 -14.32 23.42
C ARG A 104 -13.41 -14.32 23.82
N ARG A 105 -13.07 -15.14 24.81
CA ARG A 105 -11.67 -15.30 25.24
C ARG A 105 -10.84 -15.96 24.17
N VAL A 106 -9.61 -15.49 24.05
CA VAL A 106 -8.55 -16.12 23.27
C VAL A 106 -7.30 -16.25 24.11
N GLU A 107 -6.47 -17.24 23.80
CA GLU A 107 -5.20 -17.47 24.47
C GLU A 107 -4.06 -17.31 23.45
N GLY A 108 -2.85 -16.95 23.93
CA GLY A 108 -1.64 -16.92 23.12
C GLY A 108 -1.61 -15.83 22.05
N ASP A 109 -2.26 -14.68 22.29
CA ASP A 109 -2.27 -13.54 21.37
C ASP A 109 -1.03 -12.64 21.47
N ASP A 110 -0.01 -13.05 22.23
CA ASP A 110 1.30 -12.39 22.32
C ASP A 110 2.16 -12.58 21.06
N ARG A 111 1.79 -13.52 20.21
CA ARG A 111 2.40 -13.75 18.87
C ARG A 111 1.33 -13.93 17.83
N PHE A 112 1.41 -13.13 16.77
CA PHE A 112 0.48 -13.19 15.66
C PHE A 112 1.10 -12.58 14.40
N THR A 113 0.55 -12.92 13.24
CA THR A 113 0.91 -12.33 11.95
C THR A 113 -0.25 -11.49 11.43
N CYS A 114 0.03 -10.29 10.95
CA CYS A 114 -0.94 -9.49 10.24
C CYS A 114 -0.55 -9.38 8.75
N ALA A 115 -1.44 -9.79 7.86
CA ALA A 115 -1.30 -9.56 6.43
C ALA A 115 -1.82 -8.14 6.12
N VAL A 116 -0.92 -7.23 5.82
CA VAL A 116 -1.21 -5.83 5.54
C VAL A 116 -1.33 -5.64 4.03
N ILE A 117 -2.53 -5.29 3.57
CA ILE A 117 -2.90 -5.20 2.17
C ILE A 117 -3.10 -3.73 1.82
N GLY A 118 -2.15 -3.15 1.07
CA GLY A 118 -2.34 -1.84 0.46
C GLY A 118 -3.13 -1.97 -0.84
N ASP A 119 -3.92 -0.98 -1.15
CA ASP A 119 -4.51 -0.66 -2.45
C ASP A 119 -4.84 -1.89 -3.32
N SER A 120 -5.79 -2.71 -2.86
CA SER A 120 -6.37 -3.77 -3.71
C SER A 120 -7.16 -3.18 -4.86
N GLN A 121 -7.74 -2.03 -4.69
CA GLN A 121 -8.27 -1.05 -5.65
C GLN A 121 -8.87 -1.70 -6.91
N THR A 122 -9.86 -2.58 -6.68
CA THR A 122 -10.54 -3.30 -7.75
C THR A 122 -11.67 -2.48 -8.34
N TYR A 123 -11.64 -2.26 -9.65
CA TYR A 123 -12.65 -1.50 -10.40
C TYR A 123 -13.72 -2.39 -11.05
N SER A 124 -13.57 -3.70 -10.96
CA SER A 124 -14.49 -4.64 -11.58
C SER A 124 -14.47 -6.00 -10.90
N ASN A 125 -15.52 -6.78 -11.13
CA ASN A 125 -15.58 -8.17 -10.69
C ASN A 125 -14.46 -9.04 -11.27
N TYR A 126 -13.94 -8.68 -12.44
CA TYR A 126 -12.79 -9.35 -13.03
C TYR A 126 -11.52 -9.11 -12.20
N GLU A 127 -11.28 -7.88 -11.76
CA GLU A 127 -10.13 -7.53 -10.93
C GLU A 127 -10.22 -8.12 -9.52
N ILE A 128 -11.42 -8.25 -8.94
CA ILE A 128 -11.61 -9.03 -7.71
C ILE A 128 -11.20 -10.50 -7.92
N SER A 129 -11.48 -11.07 -9.11
CA SER A 129 -11.02 -12.42 -9.40
C SER A 129 -9.50 -12.50 -9.53
N GLN A 130 -8.84 -11.48 -10.07
CA GLN A 130 -7.37 -11.38 -10.06
C GLN A 130 -6.81 -11.28 -8.63
N PHE A 131 -7.44 -10.49 -7.76
CA PHE A 131 -7.07 -10.38 -6.34
C PHE A 131 -7.24 -11.72 -5.61
N ARG A 132 -8.35 -12.44 -5.87
CA ARG A 132 -8.59 -13.79 -5.34
C ARG A 132 -7.48 -14.76 -5.74
N ASP A 133 -7.14 -14.78 -7.03
CA ASP A 133 -6.24 -15.78 -7.62
C ASP A 133 -4.76 -15.44 -7.39
N SER A 134 -4.47 -14.24 -6.85
CA SER A 134 -3.13 -13.79 -6.48
C SER A 134 -2.98 -13.65 -4.95
N ALA A 135 -3.23 -12.49 -4.38
CA ALA A 135 -2.95 -12.19 -2.98
C ALA A 135 -3.71 -13.11 -2.01
N ILE A 136 -5.02 -13.33 -2.23
CA ILE A 136 -5.80 -14.19 -1.33
C ILE A 136 -5.40 -15.65 -1.45
N ALA A 137 -5.13 -16.15 -2.66
CA ALA A 137 -4.65 -17.52 -2.85
C ALA A 137 -3.31 -17.76 -2.12
N ASP A 138 -2.42 -16.78 -2.11
CA ASP A 138 -1.15 -16.86 -1.38
C ASP A 138 -1.38 -16.88 0.14
N LEU A 139 -2.32 -16.08 0.67
CA LEU A 139 -2.66 -16.08 2.09
C LEU A 139 -3.32 -17.40 2.53
N VAL A 140 -4.21 -17.96 1.71
CA VAL A 140 -4.81 -19.29 1.94
C VAL A 140 -3.73 -20.38 1.95
N ALA A 141 -2.77 -20.32 1.04
CA ALA A 141 -1.67 -21.29 0.99
C ALA A 141 -0.72 -21.20 2.20
N ARG A 142 -0.70 -20.06 2.90
CA ARG A 142 0.03 -19.88 4.17
C ARG A 142 -0.62 -20.53 5.36
N ASP A 143 -1.90 -20.87 5.26
CA ASP A 143 -2.68 -21.40 6.39
C ASP A 143 -2.67 -20.44 7.59
N MET A 144 -3.06 -19.17 7.34
CA MET A 144 -3.22 -18.18 8.41
C MET A 144 -4.26 -18.65 9.41
N GLY A 145 -4.07 -18.33 10.67
CA GLY A 145 -5.01 -18.79 11.68
C GLY A 145 -4.70 -18.27 13.08
N GLY A 146 -5.36 -18.84 14.08
CA GLY A 146 -5.16 -18.46 15.47
C GLY A 146 -5.50 -16.99 15.74
N ASN A 147 -4.50 -16.20 16.10
CA ASN A 147 -4.64 -14.79 16.40
C ASN A 147 -4.25 -13.85 15.25
N ASP A 148 -3.99 -14.39 14.05
CA ASP A 148 -3.61 -13.64 12.88
C ASP A 148 -4.72 -12.69 12.41
N CYS A 149 -4.36 -11.69 11.61
CA CYS A 149 -5.29 -10.72 11.04
C CYS A 149 -4.95 -10.33 9.60
N MET A 150 -5.93 -9.79 8.91
CA MET A 150 -5.75 -9.00 7.69
C MET A 150 -6.07 -7.53 8.00
N LEU A 151 -5.28 -6.63 7.44
CA LEU A 151 -5.48 -5.19 7.56
C LEU A 151 -5.36 -4.54 6.18
N TYR A 152 -6.49 -4.11 5.64
CA TYR A 152 -6.52 -3.31 4.41
C TYR A 152 -6.21 -1.84 4.73
N LEU A 153 -5.33 -1.24 3.96
CA LEU A 153 -4.91 0.15 4.18
C LEU A 153 -5.64 1.15 3.27
N GLY A 154 -6.88 0.88 2.94
CA GLY A 154 -7.71 1.72 2.09
C GLY A 154 -7.59 1.39 0.60
N ASP A 155 -8.40 2.10 -0.19
CA ASP A 155 -8.59 1.81 -1.61
C ASP A 155 -8.84 0.30 -1.83
N VAL A 156 -9.77 -0.22 -1.03
CA VAL A 156 -10.19 -1.62 -1.11
C VAL A 156 -10.84 -1.88 -2.46
N VAL A 157 -11.67 -0.94 -2.91
CA VAL A 157 -12.27 -0.91 -4.24
C VAL A 157 -11.87 0.36 -5.00
N GLY A 158 -12.24 0.46 -6.28
CA GLY A 158 -11.97 1.60 -7.13
C GLY A 158 -13.25 2.34 -7.53
N ASP A 159 -13.75 3.25 -6.70
CA ASP A 159 -14.93 4.10 -6.91
C ASP A 159 -16.29 3.36 -6.95
N ASP A 160 -16.32 2.04 -7.01
CA ASP A 160 -17.56 1.26 -7.03
C ASP A 160 -17.75 0.51 -5.69
N LEU A 161 -18.51 1.14 -4.78
CA LEU A 161 -18.73 0.62 -3.44
C LEU A 161 -19.58 -0.66 -3.40
N GLU A 162 -20.31 -1.01 -4.47
CA GLU A 162 -21.02 -2.29 -4.54
C GLU A 162 -20.05 -3.48 -4.53
N LEU A 163 -18.81 -3.29 -4.97
CA LEU A 163 -17.77 -4.31 -4.99
C LEU A 163 -17.25 -4.67 -3.59
N LEU A 164 -17.42 -3.81 -2.57
CA LEU A 164 -16.97 -4.06 -1.19
C LEU A 164 -17.51 -5.37 -0.63
N THR A 165 -18.77 -5.68 -0.93
CA THR A 165 -19.38 -6.95 -0.46
C THR A 165 -18.60 -8.15 -0.96
N ARG A 166 -18.29 -8.19 -2.26
CA ARG A 166 -17.63 -9.34 -2.89
C ARG A 166 -16.14 -9.43 -2.53
N ILE A 167 -15.43 -8.30 -2.41
CA ILE A 167 -14.00 -8.36 -2.09
C ILE A 167 -13.76 -8.88 -0.67
N PHE A 168 -14.59 -8.48 0.32
CA PHE A 168 -14.53 -9.04 1.67
C PHE A 168 -14.99 -10.51 1.73
N GLU A 169 -15.95 -10.90 0.89
CA GLU A 169 -16.34 -12.31 0.75
C GLU A 169 -15.17 -13.16 0.24
N VAL A 170 -14.45 -12.69 -0.78
CA VAL A 170 -13.24 -13.33 -1.30
C VAL A 170 -12.13 -13.36 -0.25
N GLY A 171 -11.90 -12.27 0.45
CA GLY A 171 -10.91 -12.17 1.52
C GLY A 171 -11.17 -13.11 2.68
N SER A 172 -12.45 -13.45 2.96
CA SER A 172 -12.82 -14.36 4.05
C SER A 172 -12.24 -15.77 3.90
N ALA A 173 -11.82 -16.14 2.69
CA ALA A 173 -11.15 -17.42 2.45
C ALA A 173 -9.83 -17.59 3.21
N ALA A 174 -9.18 -16.50 3.62
CA ALA A 174 -8.00 -16.55 4.47
C ALA A 174 -8.30 -16.99 5.93
N GLY A 175 -9.58 -17.00 6.34
CA GLY A 175 -10.03 -17.54 7.63
C GLY A 175 -9.69 -16.67 8.85
N VAL A 176 -9.27 -15.44 8.67
CA VAL A 176 -8.87 -14.51 9.74
C VAL A 176 -9.69 -13.20 9.71
N PRO A 177 -9.82 -12.48 10.84
CA PRO A 177 -10.53 -11.21 10.87
C PRO A 177 -9.96 -10.21 9.88
N GLN A 178 -10.86 -9.52 9.15
CA GLN A 178 -10.54 -8.50 8.15
C GLN A 178 -10.81 -7.11 8.74
N TRP A 179 -9.74 -6.41 9.12
CA TRP A 179 -9.76 -5.01 9.51
C TRP A 179 -9.48 -4.13 8.28
N ALA A 180 -10.06 -2.93 8.21
CA ALA A 180 -9.90 -2.10 7.03
C ALA A 180 -9.93 -0.59 7.34
N VAL A 181 -9.10 0.14 6.62
CA VAL A 181 -9.04 1.61 6.57
C VAL A 181 -9.84 2.09 5.37
N VAL A 182 -10.47 3.25 5.46
CA VAL A 182 -11.13 3.92 4.32
C VAL A 182 -10.08 4.60 3.45
N GLY A 183 -10.10 4.32 2.14
CA GLY A 183 -9.32 5.04 1.13
C GLY A 183 -10.15 6.07 0.37
N ASN A 184 -9.50 6.86 -0.49
CA ASN A 184 -10.18 7.89 -1.28
C ASN A 184 -11.05 7.31 -2.42
N HIS A 185 -10.89 6.05 -2.74
CA HIS A 185 -11.75 5.30 -3.66
C HIS A 185 -12.85 4.49 -2.95
N ASP A 186 -12.89 4.50 -1.60
CA ASP A 186 -13.87 3.77 -0.80
C ASP A 186 -14.98 4.65 -0.22
N ILE A 187 -15.09 5.89 -0.71
CA ILE A 187 -16.03 6.90 -0.22
C ILE A 187 -17.14 7.21 -1.23
N ASP A 188 -18.20 7.82 -0.75
CA ASP A 188 -19.28 8.36 -1.60
C ASP A 188 -18.80 9.64 -2.29
N LEU A 189 -18.28 9.53 -3.52
CA LEU A 189 -17.70 10.65 -4.27
C LEU A 189 -18.76 11.69 -4.73
N ASP A 190 -20.03 11.41 -4.55
CA ASP A 190 -21.15 12.31 -4.79
C ASP A 190 -21.69 12.96 -3.51
N ALA A 191 -21.07 12.70 -2.36
CA ALA A 191 -21.37 13.40 -1.11
C ALA A 191 -21.00 14.89 -1.21
N THR A 192 -21.88 15.76 -0.71
CA THR A 192 -21.66 17.21 -0.66
C THR A 192 -21.18 17.71 0.70
N ALA A 193 -21.15 16.82 1.71
CA ALA A 193 -20.65 17.09 3.05
C ALA A 193 -19.75 15.95 3.54
N TYR A 194 -18.65 16.32 4.19
CA TYR A 194 -17.69 15.36 4.77
C TYR A 194 -18.37 14.32 5.68
N ALA A 195 -19.31 14.74 6.52
CA ALA A 195 -20.03 13.86 7.44
C ALA A 195 -20.82 12.73 6.77
N ASN A 196 -21.04 12.81 5.44
CA ASN A 196 -21.79 11.82 4.68
C ASN A 196 -20.89 11.01 3.72
N SER A 197 -19.63 11.44 3.53
CA SER A 197 -18.75 10.86 2.49
C SER A 197 -18.37 9.40 2.74
N ALA A 198 -18.47 8.92 3.97
CA ALA A 198 -18.19 7.51 4.32
C ALA A 198 -19.45 6.73 4.71
N ASP A 199 -20.65 7.23 4.44
CA ASP A 199 -21.90 6.61 4.94
C ASP A 199 -22.18 5.24 4.29
N THR A 200 -21.88 5.07 3.00
CA THR A 200 -21.99 3.75 2.35
C THR A 200 -20.97 2.77 2.91
N TRP A 201 -19.74 3.20 3.17
CA TRP A 201 -18.73 2.39 3.86
C TRP A 201 -19.21 1.96 5.25
N ARG A 202 -19.71 2.91 6.06
CA ARG A 202 -20.22 2.65 7.41
C ARG A 202 -21.35 1.62 7.42
N ARG A 203 -22.18 1.60 6.37
CA ARG A 203 -23.24 0.60 6.20
C ARG A 203 -22.71 -0.78 5.82
N LEU A 204 -21.69 -0.86 4.98
CA LEU A 204 -21.20 -2.11 4.39
C LEU A 204 -20.13 -2.78 5.24
N TYR A 205 -19.29 -1.98 5.89
CA TYR A 205 -18.16 -2.45 6.68
C TYR A 205 -18.31 -2.09 8.17
N GLY A 206 -18.49 -0.83 8.51
CA GLY A 206 -18.53 -0.31 9.87
C GLY A 206 -17.85 1.05 10.00
N PRO A 207 -17.44 1.45 11.21
CA PRO A 207 -16.83 2.76 11.47
C PRO A 207 -15.69 3.11 10.53
N ALA A 208 -15.58 4.38 10.14
CA ALA A 208 -14.50 4.87 9.30
C ALA A 208 -13.17 5.00 10.07
N TYR A 209 -13.22 5.11 11.40
CA TYR A 209 -12.05 5.11 12.30
C TYR A 209 -12.40 4.41 13.61
N TYR A 210 -11.44 3.71 14.19
CA TYR A 210 -11.61 2.86 15.36
C TYR A 210 -10.26 2.36 15.89
N ALA A 211 -10.29 1.56 16.96
CA ALA A 211 -9.10 0.88 17.46
C ALA A 211 -9.42 -0.56 17.89
N PHE A 212 -8.39 -1.40 17.94
CA PHE A 212 -8.46 -2.76 18.47
C PHE A 212 -7.08 -3.20 18.98
N GLU A 213 -7.06 -4.18 19.86
CA GLU A 213 -5.83 -4.72 20.43
C GLU A 213 -5.66 -6.20 20.09
N ILE A 214 -4.41 -6.60 19.88
CA ILE A 214 -3.96 -8.00 19.84
C ILE A 214 -2.65 -8.05 20.62
N GLY A 215 -2.55 -8.93 21.62
CA GLY A 215 -1.36 -8.98 22.47
C GLY A 215 -0.98 -7.63 23.07
N GLU A 216 0.27 -7.22 22.92
CA GLU A 216 0.78 -5.94 23.43
C GLU A 216 0.72 -4.81 22.37
N VAL A 217 -0.01 -5.03 21.28
CA VAL A 217 -0.15 -4.06 20.18
C VAL A 217 -1.54 -3.45 20.20
N THR A 218 -1.61 -2.12 20.10
CA THR A 218 -2.85 -1.39 19.85
C THR A 218 -2.83 -0.83 18.43
N PHE A 219 -3.75 -1.32 17.60
CA PHE A 219 -4.00 -0.79 16.27
C PHE A 219 -5.00 0.36 16.36
N ILE A 220 -4.64 1.50 15.81
CA ILE A 220 -5.49 2.69 15.71
C ILE A 220 -5.69 2.97 14.23
N VAL A 221 -6.91 2.79 13.76
CA VAL A 221 -7.32 3.04 12.38
C VAL A 221 -7.86 4.44 12.28
N LEU A 222 -7.31 5.25 11.38
CA LEU A 222 -7.72 6.63 11.14
C LEU A 222 -8.29 6.77 9.73
N ASN A 223 -9.40 7.48 9.59
CA ASN A 223 -9.84 8.01 8.31
C ASN A 223 -9.15 9.35 8.07
N ASN A 224 -8.17 9.37 7.20
CA ASN A 224 -7.47 10.60 6.82
C ASN A 224 -7.82 11.08 5.40
N ILE A 225 -9.00 10.71 4.91
CA ILE A 225 -9.55 11.20 3.65
C ILE A 225 -10.68 12.18 3.94
N TYR A 226 -10.35 13.46 3.92
CA TYR A 226 -11.31 14.54 4.15
C TYR A 226 -11.94 14.96 2.81
N PHE A 227 -13.16 14.51 2.54
CA PHE A 227 -13.87 14.73 1.27
C PHE A 227 -15.33 15.13 1.50
N PRO A 228 -15.88 16.09 0.76
CA PRO A 228 -15.14 17.07 -0.04
C PRO A 228 -14.35 18.03 0.85
N CYS A 229 -13.15 18.41 0.45
CA CYS A 229 -12.41 19.45 1.14
C CYS A 229 -12.95 20.85 0.76
N GLY A 230 -12.84 21.82 1.67
CA GLY A 230 -13.45 23.13 1.54
C GLY A 230 -12.48 24.29 1.71
N ILE A 231 -13.05 25.49 1.82
CA ILE A 231 -12.28 26.75 1.95
C ILE A 231 -11.35 26.70 3.18
N GLU A 232 -11.77 26.07 4.27
CA GLU A 232 -10.96 25.95 5.48
C GLU A 232 -9.67 25.17 5.24
N ASP A 233 -9.71 24.17 4.35
CA ASP A 233 -8.53 23.42 3.96
C ASP A 233 -7.64 24.21 2.99
N ALA A 234 -8.24 25.06 2.14
CA ALA A 234 -7.52 25.86 1.16
C ALA A 234 -6.63 26.95 1.77
N ASP A 235 -6.88 27.34 3.03
CA ASP A 235 -6.02 28.27 3.77
C ASP A 235 -4.67 27.65 4.13
N VAL A 236 -4.51 26.34 3.98
CA VAL A 236 -3.23 25.65 4.15
C VAL A 236 -2.44 25.73 2.83
N PRO A 237 -1.18 26.20 2.83
CA PRO A 237 -0.36 26.31 1.62
C PRO A 237 -0.30 25.00 0.83
N GLY A 238 -0.52 25.09 -0.48
CA GLY A 238 -0.52 23.96 -1.40
C GLY A 238 -1.85 23.19 -1.48
N ARG A 239 -2.91 23.67 -0.82
CA ARG A 239 -4.25 23.07 -0.83
C ARG A 239 -5.32 23.97 -1.46
N GLU A 240 -4.88 24.91 -2.30
CA GLU A 240 -5.76 25.80 -3.06
C GLU A 240 -6.77 25.05 -3.93
N PHE A 241 -6.47 23.79 -4.29
CA PHE A 241 -7.36 22.91 -5.02
C PHE A 241 -8.67 22.59 -4.28
N CYS A 242 -8.72 22.75 -2.95
CA CYS A 242 -9.94 22.54 -2.17
C CYS A 242 -11.03 23.59 -2.42
N THR A 243 -10.74 24.70 -3.10
CA THR A 243 -11.73 25.70 -3.51
C THR A 243 -12.35 25.44 -4.88
N GLU A 244 -11.90 24.42 -5.62
CA GLU A 244 -12.42 24.10 -6.96
C GLU A 244 -13.84 23.52 -6.88
N SER A 245 -14.83 24.35 -7.13
CA SER A 245 -16.25 24.01 -6.98
C SER A 245 -16.82 23.04 -8.04
N GLU A 246 -16.14 22.89 -9.19
CA GLU A 246 -16.64 22.04 -10.28
C GLU A 246 -16.22 20.56 -10.18
N ASN A 247 -15.18 20.28 -9.39
CA ASN A 247 -14.68 18.92 -9.13
C ASN A 247 -14.30 18.81 -7.67
N ALA A 248 -15.19 18.32 -6.84
CA ALA A 248 -14.90 18.07 -5.44
C ALA A 248 -13.66 17.17 -5.30
N ARG A 249 -12.76 17.55 -4.40
CA ARG A 249 -11.51 16.83 -4.12
C ARG A 249 -11.42 16.45 -2.66
N TYR A 250 -10.57 15.52 -2.31
CA TYR A 250 -10.20 15.22 -0.93
C TYR A 250 -8.92 15.96 -0.54
N ASN A 251 -8.79 16.22 0.75
CA ASN A 251 -7.52 16.56 1.38
C ASN A 251 -7.09 15.38 2.30
N ALA A 252 -5.83 15.01 2.28
CA ALA A 252 -5.29 14.04 3.20
C ALA A 252 -5.12 14.69 4.59
N ARG A 253 -6.09 14.45 5.48
CA ARG A 253 -6.16 15.06 6.81
C ARG A 253 -7.03 14.24 7.76
N VAL A 254 -6.61 14.10 8.99
CA VAL A 254 -7.45 13.61 10.10
C VAL A 254 -8.26 14.80 10.66
N ASP A 255 -9.58 14.67 10.67
CA ASP A 255 -10.45 15.75 11.16
C ASP A 255 -10.33 15.99 12.67
N ASN A 256 -10.82 17.15 13.11
CA ASN A 256 -10.67 17.58 14.51
C ASN A 256 -11.41 16.68 15.53
N VAL A 257 -12.51 16.02 15.12
CA VAL A 257 -13.23 15.10 16.00
C VAL A 257 -12.43 13.83 16.22
N GLN A 258 -11.82 13.30 15.16
CA GLN A 258 -10.90 12.17 15.28
C GLN A 258 -9.64 12.53 16.07
N MET A 259 -9.10 13.76 15.92
CA MET A 259 -7.95 14.21 16.72
C MET A 259 -8.30 14.25 18.21
N GLU A 260 -9.47 14.76 18.59
CA GLU A 260 -9.95 14.74 19.97
C GLU A 260 -10.18 13.30 20.48
N TRP A 261 -10.75 12.44 19.63
CA TRP A 261 -10.91 11.02 19.94
C TRP A 261 -9.56 10.32 20.15
N LEU A 262 -8.58 10.59 19.30
CA LEU A 262 -7.23 10.01 19.40
C LEU A 262 -6.56 10.42 20.73
N GLU A 263 -6.66 11.69 21.11
CA GLU A 263 -6.15 12.18 22.39
C GLU A 263 -6.82 11.46 23.58
N ASN A 264 -8.17 11.38 23.57
CA ASN A 264 -8.94 10.68 24.60
C ASN A 264 -8.60 9.18 24.68
N LEU A 265 -8.41 8.53 23.53
CA LEU A 265 -8.03 7.12 23.46
C LEU A 265 -6.62 6.88 24.02
N LEU A 266 -5.64 7.68 23.59
CA LEU A 266 -4.25 7.54 24.03
C LEU A 266 -4.08 7.81 25.54
N ALA A 267 -4.96 8.60 26.17
CA ALA A 267 -4.96 8.81 27.61
C ALA A 267 -5.31 7.53 28.40
N GLU A 268 -6.06 6.60 27.80
CA GLU A 268 -6.47 5.34 28.43
C GLU A 268 -5.54 4.16 28.09
N ILE A 269 -4.74 4.26 27.03
CA ILE A 269 -3.82 3.19 26.60
C ILE A 269 -2.51 3.26 27.41
N PRO A 270 -2.03 2.15 27.99
CA PRO A 270 -0.73 2.09 28.66
C PRO A 270 0.43 2.57 27.79
N GLN A 271 1.43 3.21 28.40
CA GLN A 271 2.56 3.83 27.69
C GLN A 271 3.52 2.81 27.04
N ASP A 272 3.55 1.60 27.57
CA ASP A 272 4.45 0.51 27.18
C ASP A 272 3.92 -0.35 26.02
N ARG A 273 2.74 -0.04 25.49
CA ARG A 273 2.20 -0.75 24.31
C ARG A 273 2.76 -0.19 23.01
N LEU A 274 2.97 -1.06 22.04
CA LEU A 274 3.24 -0.63 20.66
C LEU A 274 1.96 -0.06 20.03
N ILE A 275 2.04 1.14 19.52
CA ILE A 275 0.94 1.77 18.78
C ILE A 275 1.17 1.61 17.28
N VAL A 276 0.27 0.92 16.60
CA VAL A 276 0.24 0.84 15.13
C VAL A 276 -0.83 1.78 14.61
N ILE A 277 -0.41 2.88 13.99
CA ILE A 277 -1.33 3.82 13.31
C ILE A 277 -1.52 3.36 11.88
N ALA A 278 -2.74 2.94 11.53
CA ALA A 278 -3.13 2.54 10.19
C ALA A 278 -4.00 3.63 9.55
N HIS A 279 -3.61 4.10 8.40
CA HIS A 279 -4.31 5.15 7.66
C HIS A 279 -4.08 4.96 6.16
N HIS A 280 -4.83 5.65 5.30
CA HIS A 280 -4.69 5.46 3.85
C HIS A 280 -3.60 6.34 3.24
N ALA A 281 -3.81 7.65 3.17
CA ALA A 281 -2.80 8.58 2.65
C ALA A 281 -1.62 8.67 3.63
N PRO A 282 -0.35 8.46 3.18
CA PRO A 282 0.79 8.43 4.07
C PRO A 282 1.02 9.77 4.78
N PHE A 283 1.63 9.75 5.96
CA PHE A 283 2.09 10.95 6.62
C PHE A 283 3.14 11.68 5.78
N VAL A 284 4.03 10.91 5.18
CA VAL A 284 5.03 11.37 4.19
C VAL A 284 5.25 10.29 3.14
N SER A 285 5.66 10.70 1.93
CA SER A 285 6.03 9.81 0.84
C SER A 285 7.29 10.29 0.14
N PHE A 286 8.19 9.38 -0.20
CA PHE A 286 9.37 9.69 -0.99
C PHE A 286 9.03 9.99 -2.46
N VAL A 287 8.17 9.17 -3.07
CA VAL A 287 7.82 9.33 -4.49
C VAL A 287 7.07 10.61 -4.78
N ASP A 288 6.30 11.08 -3.83
CA ASP A 288 5.48 12.28 -3.93
C ASP A 288 5.89 13.36 -2.89
N ALA A 289 7.20 13.43 -2.55
CA ALA A 289 7.72 14.24 -1.45
C ALA A 289 7.32 15.73 -1.47
N ALA A 290 7.15 16.30 -2.65
CA ALA A 290 6.72 17.69 -2.81
C ALA A 290 5.20 17.85 -3.04
N SER A 291 4.42 16.74 -3.02
CA SER A 291 2.98 16.80 -3.30
C SER A 291 2.17 16.87 -2.00
N PRO A 292 1.49 17.97 -1.71
CA PRO A 292 0.64 18.06 -0.53
C PRO A 292 -0.63 17.20 -0.63
N VAL A 293 -1.04 16.81 -1.83
CA VAL A 293 -2.27 16.03 -2.06
C VAL A 293 -2.15 14.59 -1.56
N HIS A 294 -0.95 14.01 -1.67
CA HIS A 294 -0.71 12.60 -1.36
C HIS A 294 -0.08 12.38 0.02
N GLN A 295 -0.06 13.40 0.87
CA GLN A 295 0.54 13.36 2.20
C GLN A 295 -0.37 14.03 3.21
N ASN A 296 -0.38 13.53 4.45
CA ASN A 296 -1.30 13.99 5.49
C ASN A 296 -0.86 15.34 6.09
N ASP A 297 -1.67 16.38 5.97
CA ASP A 297 -1.31 17.75 6.30
C ASP A 297 -1.15 18.05 7.81
N ASN A 298 -1.76 17.25 8.68
CA ASN A 298 -1.65 17.40 10.14
C ASN A 298 -0.88 16.26 10.81
N ALA A 299 0.03 15.60 10.09
CA ALA A 299 0.89 14.54 10.60
C ALA A 299 1.67 14.95 11.87
N THR A 300 2.19 16.18 11.91
CA THR A 300 2.94 16.70 13.07
C THR A 300 2.11 16.78 14.34
N ALA A 301 0.82 17.06 14.24
CA ALA A 301 -0.09 17.06 15.39
C ALA A 301 -0.30 15.62 15.93
N ILE A 302 -0.38 14.64 15.04
CA ILE A 302 -0.45 13.22 15.41
C ILE A 302 0.85 12.78 16.09
N TYR A 303 2.00 13.18 15.55
CA TYR A 303 3.30 12.88 16.18
C TYR A 303 3.40 13.44 17.60
N ALA A 304 2.88 14.65 17.83
CA ALA A 304 2.87 15.24 19.18
C ALA A 304 2.02 14.43 20.17
N LEU A 305 0.90 13.84 19.75
CA LEU A 305 0.10 12.95 20.60
C LEU A 305 0.80 11.62 20.90
N LEU A 306 1.69 11.17 20.01
CA LEU A 306 2.45 9.91 20.16
C LEU A 306 3.81 10.11 20.84
N GLU A 307 4.16 11.32 21.26
CA GLU A 307 5.46 11.59 21.88
C GLU A 307 5.71 10.68 23.10
N GLY A 308 6.88 10.05 23.12
CA GLY A 308 7.28 9.12 24.20
C GLY A 308 6.67 7.72 24.12
N ARG A 309 5.96 7.37 23.04
CA ARG A 309 5.43 6.03 22.79
C ARG A 309 6.19 5.34 21.66
N GLU A 310 6.28 4.01 21.75
CA GLU A 310 6.68 3.22 20.59
C GLU A 310 5.56 3.18 19.57
N ALA A 311 5.86 3.54 18.32
CA ALA A 311 4.85 3.62 17.27
C ALA A 311 5.37 3.12 15.92
N LEU A 312 4.44 2.65 15.10
CA LEU A 312 4.61 2.24 13.70
C LEU A 312 3.48 2.84 12.88
N SER A 313 3.79 3.53 11.78
CA SER A 313 2.80 3.99 10.81
C SER A 313 2.72 3.02 9.64
N LEU A 314 1.49 2.63 9.27
CA LEU A 314 1.17 1.81 8.10
C LEU A 314 0.20 2.57 7.20
N SER A 315 0.53 2.68 5.91
CA SER A 315 -0.30 3.38 4.92
C SER A 315 -0.23 2.76 3.53
N GLY A 316 -1.11 3.19 2.62
CA GLY A 316 -1.19 2.80 1.23
C GLY A 316 -1.10 4.00 0.28
N HIS A 317 -2.07 4.13 -0.64
CA HIS A 317 -2.36 5.28 -1.50
C HIS A 317 -1.38 5.53 -2.65
N THR A 318 -0.09 5.51 -2.42
CA THR A 318 0.90 5.90 -3.43
C THR A 318 1.27 4.78 -4.40
N HIS A 319 0.78 3.56 -4.21
CA HIS A 319 1.16 2.36 -4.96
C HIS A 319 2.68 2.13 -4.97
N THR A 320 3.29 2.35 -3.80
CA THR A 320 4.72 2.20 -3.58
C THR A 320 4.98 1.42 -2.30
N ILE A 321 6.11 0.74 -2.23
CA ILE A 321 6.66 0.28 -0.96
C ILE A 321 7.68 1.31 -0.52
N GLU A 322 7.52 1.86 0.66
CA GLU A 322 8.50 2.74 1.27
C GLU A 322 8.68 2.34 2.74
N ASN A 323 9.90 2.11 3.17
CA ASN A 323 10.22 1.74 4.54
C ASN A 323 11.21 2.77 5.13
N HIS A 324 10.64 3.78 5.77
CA HIS A 324 11.39 4.90 6.31
C HIS A 324 11.73 4.68 7.78
N SER A 325 13.01 4.71 8.08
CA SER A 325 13.53 4.55 9.44
C SER A 325 13.38 5.84 10.26
N PRO A 326 13.28 5.75 11.59
CA PRO A 326 13.30 6.94 12.45
C PRO A 326 14.52 7.83 12.14
N GLY A 327 14.32 9.14 12.16
CA GLY A 327 15.33 10.15 11.83
C GLY A 327 15.49 10.46 10.34
N GLN A 328 14.98 9.63 9.43
CA GLN A 328 15.02 9.95 8.00
C GLN A 328 14.10 11.12 7.67
N HIS A 329 14.50 11.90 6.69
CA HIS A 329 13.70 12.96 6.09
C HIS A 329 14.22 13.29 4.68
N PHE A 330 13.35 13.86 3.83
CA PHE A 330 13.67 14.30 2.48
C PHE A 330 13.22 15.75 2.25
N GLU A 331 13.92 16.46 1.39
CA GLU A 331 13.47 17.77 0.90
C GLU A 331 12.07 17.65 0.29
N GLY A 332 11.22 18.62 0.58
CA GLY A 332 9.82 18.66 0.16
C GLY A 332 8.83 18.27 1.24
N TRP A 333 9.17 17.37 2.20
CA TRP A 333 8.26 17.00 3.29
C TRP A 333 7.94 18.19 4.21
N GLN A 334 8.96 19.02 4.51
CA GLN A 334 8.77 20.19 5.37
C GLN A 334 7.84 21.22 4.70
N GLU A 335 8.01 21.46 3.40
CA GLU A 335 7.20 22.41 2.64
C GLU A 335 5.78 21.89 2.37
N ALA A 336 5.66 20.60 2.10
CA ALA A 336 4.37 20.00 1.76
C ALA A 336 3.46 19.78 2.98
N VAL A 337 4.01 19.28 4.10
CA VAL A 337 3.22 18.82 5.26
C VAL A 337 3.87 19.15 6.62
N GLY A 338 4.92 19.97 6.65
CA GLY A 338 5.57 20.42 7.88
C GLY A 338 6.39 19.36 8.61
N VAL A 339 6.70 18.23 7.95
CA VAL A 339 7.39 17.09 8.57
C VAL A 339 8.90 17.18 8.33
N GLY A 340 9.66 17.17 9.41
CA GLY A 340 11.13 17.01 9.43
C GLY A 340 11.52 15.54 9.64
N PRO A 341 12.60 15.27 10.43
CA PRO A 341 13.02 13.92 10.76
C PRO A 341 11.89 13.10 11.41
N LEU A 342 11.68 11.88 10.92
CA LEU A 342 10.62 11.01 11.40
C LEU A 342 10.82 10.58 12.85
N PRO A 343 9.80 10.66 13.72
CA PRO A 343 9.92 10.24 15.12
C PRO A 343 9.92 8.71 15.29
N PHE A 344 9.29 7.97 14.39
CA PHE A 344 9.18 6.52 14.40
C PHE A 344 9.14 5.98 12.96
N ARG A 345 9.09 4.67 12.79
CA ARG A 345 9.08 4.03 11.48
C ARG A 345 7.77 4.24 10.73
N HIS A 346 7.88 4.55 9.44
CA HIS A 346 6.75 4.68 8.52
C HIS A 346 6.91 3.68 7.39
N ILE A 347 5.88 2.87 7.16
CA ILE A 347 5.86 1.90 6.06
C ILE A 347 4.63 2.18 5.19
N ILE A 348 4.87 2.48 3.93
CA ILE A 348 3.86 2.39 2.89
C ILE A 348 3.90 0.95 2.38
N ALA A 349 2.79 0.24 2.50
CA ALA A 349 2.77 -1.22 2.36
C ALA A 349 2.76 -1.73 0.91
N GLY A 350 2.85 -0.83 -0.05
CA GLY A 350 2.70 -1.18 -1.46
C GLY A 350 1.23 -1.31 -1.87
N ALA A 351 1.00 -1.94 -3.02
CA ALA A 351 -0.32 -2.18 -3.55
C ALA A 351 -0.50 -3.64 -3.99
N ALA A 352 -1.59 -4.27 -3.56
CA ALA A 352 -1.95 -5.62 -4.00
C ALA A 352 -2.36 -5.64 -5.48
N SER A 353 -2.75 -4.47 -6.03
CA SER A 353 -3.01 -4.27 -7.46
C SER A 353 -1.76 -4.01 -8.30
N GLY A 354 -0.61 -3.73 -7.67
CA GLY A 354 0.54 -3.14 -8.36
C GLY A 354 0.23 -1.68 -8.75
N ASN A 355 0.60 -1.27 -9.97
CA ASN A 355 0.13 0.00 -10.50
C ASN A 355 -1.16 -0.24 -11.30
N TRP A 356 -2.22 -0.59 -10.59
CA TRP A 356 -3.52 -1.14 -11.03
C TRP A 356 -3.42 -2.52 -11.72
N TRP A 357 -4.55 -3.18 -11.87
CA TRP A 357 -4.70 -4.51 -12.47
C TRP A 357 -4.54 -4.47 -14.00
N GLN A 358 -3.31 -4.44 -14.49
CA GLN A 358 -3.00 -4.28 -15.90
C GLN A 358 -1.72 -5.02 -16.30
N GLY A 359 -1.39 -4.97 -17.58
CA GLY A 359 -0.21 -5.60 -18.18
C GLY A 359 -0.50 -6.95 -18.78
N ASP A 360 0.55 -7.62 -19.19
CA ASP A 360 0.51 -9.01 -19.62
C ASP A 360 0.29 -9.96 -18.43
N PHE A 361 -0.09 -11.18 -18.74
CA PHE A 361 -0.34 -12.21 -17.75
C PHE A 361 0.86 -13.16 -17.61
N ASN A 362 1.11 -13.62 -16.40
CA ASN A 362 1.99 -14.76 -16.16
C ASN A 362 1.30 -16.09 -16.52
N LEU A 363 1.99 -17.22 -16.30
CA LEU A 363 1.44 -18.55 -16.58
C LEU A 363 0.24 -18.91 -15.73
N ASP A 364 0.08 -18.29 -14.57
CA ASP A 364 -1.07 -18.46 -13.67
C ASP A 364 -2.26 -17.58 -14.07
N GLY A 365 -2.13 -16.76 -15.12
CA GLY A 365 -3.17 -15.84 -15.58
C GLY A 365 -3.27 -14.56 -14.75
N ASP A 366 -2.23 -14.22 -14.00
CA ASP A 366 -2.17 -13.08 -13.12
C ASP A 366 -1.54 -11.85 -13.80
N ALA A 367 -2.20 -10.68 -13.69
CA ALA A 367 -1.73 -9.45 -14.29
C ALA A 367 -0.44 -8.95 -13.60
N GLN A 368 0.56 -8.55 -14.40
CA GLN A 368 1.94 -8.34 -13.95
C GLN A 368 2.35 -6.87 -13.80
N ALA A 369 1.43 -5.95 -13.64
CA ALA A 369 1.79 -4.56 -13.38
C ALA A 369 2.64 -4.45 -12.10
N LEU A 370 3.84 -3.91 -12.24
CA LEU A 370 4.70 -3.59 -11.10
C LEU A 370 4.22 -2.30 -10.44
N GLN A 371 4.55 -2.12 -9.18
CA GLN A 371 4.34 -0.87 -8.47
C GLN A 371 5.18 0.28 -9.05
N ARG A 372 4.90 1.52 -8.66
CA ARG A 372 5.55 2.72 -9.24
C ARG A 372 7.07 2.68 -9.17
N MET A 373 7.67 2.15 -8.09
CA MET A 373 9.12 2.01 -7.96
C MET A 373 9.66 0.66 -8.44
N GLY A 374 8.83 -0.16 -9.04
CA GLY A 374 9.26 -1.40 -9.69
C GLY A 374 9.17 -2.65 -8.84
N ALA A 375 8.75 -2.59 -7.59
CA ALA A 375 8.46 -3.80 -6.81
C ALA A 375 7.26 -4.55 -7.41
N PRO A 376 7.15 -5.88 -7.25
CA PRO A 376 5.95 -6.61 -7.65
C PRO A 376 4.74 -6.19 -6.82
N LYS A 377 3.54 -6.43 -7.31
CA LYS A 377 2.35 -6.41 -6.46
C LYS A 377 2.45 -7.50 -5.39
N GLY A 378 1.81 -7.31 -4.24
CA GLY A 378 1.92 -8.27 -3.14
C GLY A 378 1.34 -7.78 -1.84
N VAL A 379 1.77 -8.38 -0.75
CA VAL A 379 1.28 -8.15 0.61
C VAL A 379 2.46 -7.93 1.56
N LEU A 380 2.34 -6.95 2.44
CA LEU A 380 3.28 -6.76 3.53
C LEU A 380 2.86 -7.66 4.69
N MET A 381 3.70 -8.61 5.07
CA MET A 381 3.49 -9.47 6.22
C MET A 381 4.22 -8.90 7.43
N ILE A 382 3.55 -8.78 8.57
CA ILE A 382 4.17 -8.32 9.81
C ILE A 382 3.95 -9.36 10.90
N ASP A 383 5.02 -9.91 11.42
CA ASP A 383 5.01 -10.83 12.55
C ASP A 383 5.25 -10.04 13.84
N PHE A 384 4.32 -10.10 14.77
CA PHE A 384 4.39 -9.45 16.06
C PHE A 384 4.75 -10.44 17.16
N ALA A 385 5.58 -10.00 18.11
CA ALA A 385 5.95 -10.75 19.31
C ALA A 385 6.10 -9.77 20.50
N GLY A 386 5.09 -9.70 21.34
CA GLY A 386 4.98 -8.62 22.33
C GLY A 386 4.88 -7.28 21.62
N THR A 387 5.73 -6.31 21.98
CA THR A 387 5.84 -5.00 21.30
C THR A 387 6.82 -5.00 20.13
N SER A 388 7.55 -6.10 19.92
CA SER A 388 8.47 -6.22 18.77
C SER A 388 7.74 -6.69 17.53
N TYR A 389 8.25 -6.28 16.36
CA TYR A 389 7.69 -6.72 15.07
C TYR A 389 8.78 -6.92 14.02
N GLU A 390 8.46 -7.80 13.07
CA GLU A 390 9.30 -8.07 11.90
C GLU A 390 8.43 -7.99 10.64
N GLU A 391 8.71 -7.05 9.78
CA GLU A 391 8.03 -6.90 8.50
C GLU A 391 8.80 -7.59 7.37
N ARG A 392 8.06 -8.11 6.38
CA ARG A 392 8.58 -8.58 5.10
C ARG A 392 7.56 -8.38 4.00
N TYR A 393 8.00 -8.03 2.82
CA TYR A 393 7.13 -7.92 1.66
C TYR A 393 7.16 -9.21 0.84
N VAL A 394 5.99 -9.73 0.52
CA VAL A 394 5.83 -10.95 -0.27
C VAL A 394 5.17 -10.58 -1.59
N GLY A 395 5.91 -10.72 -2.69
CA GLY A 395 5.35 -10.53 -4.01
C GLY A 395 4.33 -11.62 -4.35
N SER A 396 3.16 -11.23 -4.88
CA SER A 396 2.11 -12.17 -5.24
C SER A 396 2.62 -13.22 -6.23
N ARG A 397 2.33 -14.50 -5.93
CA ARG A 397 2.75 -15.67 -6.71
C ARG A 397 4.28 -15.83 -6.82
N LEU A 398 5.01 -15.16 -5.92
CA LEU A 398 6.46 -15.30 -5.77
C LEU A 398 6.75 -15.93 -4.40
N GLY A 399 7.81 -16.72 -4.30
CA GLY A 399 8.23 -17.30 -3.03
C GLY A 399 8.74 -16.24 -2.06
N GLU A 400 8.63 -16.50 -0.76
CA GLU A 400 9.11 -15.60 0.31
C GLU A 400 10.64 -15.38 0.29
N GLU A 401 11.36 -16.29 -0.36
CA GLU A 401 12.81 -16.19 -0.58
C GLU A 401 13.18 -15.10 -1.60
N ARG A 402 12.20 -14.56 -2.33
CA ARG A 402 12.42 -13.47 -3.28
C ARG A 402 12.03 -12.14 -2.65
N GLY A 403 12.99 -11.22 -2.58
CA GLY A 403 12.78 -9.88 -2.02
C GLY A 403 13.47 -8.78 -2.82
N GLN A 404 13.96 -9.09 -4.04
CA GLN A 404 14.71 -8.11 -4.83
C GLN A 404 14.67 -8.39 -6.34
N TRP A 405 15.01 -7.34 -7.12
CA TRP A 405 15.36 -7.44 -8.54
C TRP A 405 16.80 -7.01 -8.75
N VAL A 406 17.50 -7.65 -9.67
CA VAL A 406 18.89 -7.33 -10.03
C VAL A 406 19.02 -7.15 -11.52
N ASP A 407 19.65 -6.05 -11.97
CA ASP A 407 19.99 -5.81 -13.38
C ASP A 407 21.19 -4.85 -13.48
N PHE A 408 21.51 -4.38 -14.68
CA PHE A 408 22.59 -3.41 -14.92
C PHE A 408 22.06 -2.10 -15.51
N SER A 409 22.41 -0.99 -14.90
CA SER A 409 22.26 0.37 -15.46
C SER A 409 23.48 0.68 -16.33
N THR A 410 23.33 0.45 -17.65
CA THR A 410 24.35 0.77 -18.63
C THR A 410 24.17 2.20 -19.17
N PRO A 411 25.20 2.83 -19.75
CA PRO A 411 25.03 4.11 -20.47
C PRO A 411 23.92 4.07 -21.50
N ALA A 412 23.85 3.01 -22.30
CA ALA A 412 22.83 2.84 -23.32
C ALA A 412 21.41 2.71 -22.74
N PHE A 413 21.23 2.05 -21.58
CA PHE A 413 19.95 2.05 -20.88
C PHE A 413 19.54 3.47 -20.44
N ARG A 414 20.46 4.24 -19.88
CA ARG A 414 20.17 5.59 -19.41
C ARG A 414 19.81 6.54 -20.57
N GLU A 415 20.51 6.46 -21.68
CA GLU A 415 20.18 7.21 -22.90
C GLU A 415 18.78 6.85 -23.42
N TRP A 416 18.48 5.57 -23.47
CA TRP A 416 17.14 5.08 -23.86
C TRP A 416 16.07 5.59 -22.88
N PHE A 417 16.32 5.50 -21.56
CA PHE A 417 15.41 5.98 -20.54
C PHE A 417 15.12 7.47 -20.67
N ASP A 418 16.15 8.30 -20.83
CA ASP A 418 16.00 9.74 -20.98
C ASP A 418 15.17 10.10 -22.22
N ALA A 419 15.38 9.40 -23.34
CA ALA A 419 14.60 9.62 -24.54
C ALA A 419 13.11 9.31 -24.35
N ILE A 420 12.77 8.16 -23.72
CA ILE A 420 11.37 7.79 -23.48
C ILE A 420 10.72 8.67 -22.40
N ASN A 421 11.48 9.03 -21.36
CA ASN A 421 10.98 9.86 -20.28
C ASN A 421 10.73 11.32 -20.72
N THR A 422 11.60 11.87 -21.55
CA THR A 422 11.40 13.18 -22.18
C THR A 422 10.11 13.19 -22.98
N TRP A 423 9.92 12.22 -23.88
CA TRP A 423 8.70 12.09 -24.66
C TRP A 423 7.44 11.95 -23.81
N ARG A 424 7.48 11.17 -22.72
CA ARG A 424 6.34 11.00 -21.80
C ARG A 424 5.92 12.28 -21.13
N ASN A 425 6.88 13.13 -20.77
CA ASN A 425 6.65 14.37 -20.04
C ASN A 425 6.25 15.54 -20.96
N GLU A 426 6.30 15.37 -22.27
CA GLU A 426 5.74 16.31 -23.22
C GLU A 426 4.21 16.38 -23.08
N ASN A 427 3.65 17.56 -23.41
CA ASN A 427 2.20 17.71 -23.43
C ASN A 427 1.56 16.68 -24.37
N TRP A 428 0.71 15.81 -23.84
CA TRP A 428 0.10 14.70 -24.58
C TRP A 428 -0.71 15.12 -25.82
N ARG A 429 -1.15 16.39 -25.90
CA ARG A 429 -1.85 16.96 -27.07
C ARG A 429 -0.92 17.40 -28.17
N GLU A 430 0.33 17.66 -27.85
CA GLU A 430 1.33 18.28 -28.73
C GLU A 430 2.45 17.31 -29.12
N ARG A 431 2.73 16.31 -28.27
CA ARG A 431 3.81 15.34 -28.51
C ARG A 431 3.50 14.44 -29.70
N ASP A 432 4.54 13.96 -30.34
CA ASP A 432 4.42 12.92 -31.37
C ASP A 432 3.70 11.69 -30.77
N PRO A 433 2.66 11.16 -31.41
CA PRO A 433 1.99 9.95 -30.94
C PRO A 433 2.90 8.71 -30.92
N VAL A 434 4.02 8.74 -31.66
CA VAL A 434 5.01 7.67 -31.70
C VAL A 434 6.22 8.06 -30.82
N PRO A 435 6.56 7.26 -29.78
CA PRO A 435 7.74 7.53 -28.98
C PRO A 435 9.02 7.44 -29.83
N PRO A 436 10.07 8.24 -29.51
CA PRO A 436 11.31 8.27 -30.28
C PRO A 436 12.10 6.94 -30.21
N VAL A 437 11.87 6.18 -29.16
CA VAL A 437 12.44 4.85 -28.92
C VAL A 437 11.37 3.89 -28.41
N SER A 438 11.52 2.62 -28.71
CA SER A 438 10.67 1.54 -28.22
C SER A 438 11.45 0.60 -27.31
N ILE A 439 10.76 -0.33 -26.64
CA ILE A 439 11.44 -1.38 -25.88
C ILE A 439 12.37 -2.25 -26.75
N ASN A 440 12.09 -2.35 -28.04
CA ASN A 440 12.92 -3.11 -28.99
C ASN A 440 14.24 -2.39 -29.35
N ASP A 441 14.35 -1.10 -29.04
CA ASP A 441 15.56 -0.30 -29.25
C ASP A 441 16.47 -0.33 -28.02
N LEU A 442 15.97 -0.83 -26.87
CA LEU A 442 16.78 -1.00 -25.68
C LEU A 442 17.75 -2.17 -25.87
N PRO A 443 19.07 -1.94 -25.79
CA PRO A 443 20.05 -3.02 -25.82
C PRO A 443 19.86 -3.98 -24.63
N ASP A 444 20.28 -5.24 -24.80
CA ASP A 444 20.37 -6.17 -23.69
C ASP A 444 21.37 -5.64 -22.64
N THR A 445 20.87 -5.30 -21.47
CA THR A 445 21.67 -4.74 -20.38
C THR A 445 22.64 -5.73 -19.76
N ARG A 446 22.55 -7.02 -20.11
CA ARG A 446 23.44 -8.10 -19.65
C ARG A 446 24.56 -8.43 -20.63
N ILE A 447 24.61 -7.75 -21.80
CA ILE A 447 25.72 -7.80 -22.73
C ILE A 447 26.44 -6.44 -22.69
N LEU A 448 27.55 -6.40 -21.99
CA LEU A 448 28.34 -5.22 -21.76
C LEU A 448 29.47 -5.10 -22.78
N THR A 449 29.77 -3.89 -23.21
CA THR A 449 30.95 -3.60 -24.03
C THR A 449 32.02 -2.86 -23.22
N PRO A 450 33.28 -2.82 -23.66
CA PRO A 450 34.29 -1.98 -23.02
C PRO A 450 33.87 -0.51 -22.90
N GLN A 451 33.07 -0.02 -23.86
CA GLN A 451 32.52 1.34 -23.82
C GLN A 451 31.48 1.50 -22.71
N ASP A 452 30.61 0.48 -22.47
CA ASP A 452 29.66 0.50 -21.36
C ASP A 452 30.38 0.53 -20.01
N LEU A 453 31.41 -0.29 -19.85
CA LEU A 453 32.20 -0.32 -18.62
C LEU A 453 32.90 1.01 -18.36
N ALA A 454 33.59 1.57 -19.37
CA ALA A 454 34.24 2.86 -19.28
C ALA A 454 33.25 4.02 -19.07
N GLY A 455 32.06 3.96 -19.68
CA GLY A 455 30.97 4.91 -19.50
C GLY A 455 30.24 4.79 -18.16
N GLY A 456 30.62 3.86 -17.30
CA GLY A 456 30.08 3.64 -15.97
C GLY A 456 28.82 2.78 -15.99
N THR A 457 29.00 1.49 -16.02
CA THR A 457 27.93 0.51 -15.77
C THR A 457 27.80 0.24 -14.28
N PHE A 458 26.58 0.20 -13.79
CA PHE A 458 26.28 -0.10 -12.39
C PHE A 458 25.44 -1.36 -12.26
N ILE A 459 25.76 -2.19 -11.26
CA ILE A 459 24.83 -3.17 -10.71
C ILE A 459 23.73 -2.40 -10.01
N THR A 460 22.48 -2.72 -10.27
CA THR A 460 21.32 -2.15 -9.58
C THR A 460 20.56 -3.26 -8.88
N VAL A 461 20.22 -3.01 -7.61
CA VAL A 461 19.46 -3.95 -6.77
C VAL A 461 18.30 -3.21 -6.14
N ASN A 462 17.09 -3.56 -6.58
CA ASN A 462 15.85 -3.06 -6.00
C ASN A 462 15.40 -4.05 -4.94
N VAL A 463 15.64 -3.73 -3.66
CA VAL A 463 15.20 -4.55 -2.51
C VAL A 463 13.81 -4.07 -2.11
N TRP A 464 12.77 -4.88 -2.33
CA TRP A 464 11.37 -4.42 -2.33
C TRP A 464 10.90 -3.71 -1.07
N ASN A 465 11.30 -4.17 0.10
CA ASN A 465 11.02 -3.52 1.39
C ASN A 465 12.31 -3.03 2.08
N GLY A 466 13.30 -2.64 1.27
CA GLY A 466 14.60 -2.22 1.78
C GLY A 466 14.50 -0.93 2.58
N ALA A 467 15.09 -0.92 3.76
CA ALA A 467 15.19 0.22 4.68
C ALA A 467 16.62 0.77 4.72
N ALA A 468 16.86 1.82 5.51
CA ALA A 468 18.20 2.40 5.66
C ALA A 468 19.22 1.40 6.21
N GLU A 469 18.77 0.46 7.02
CA GLU A 469 19.61 -0.57 7.68
C GLU A 469 19.92 -1.76 6.77
N THR A 470 19.28 -1.86 5.59
CA THR A 470 19.49 -2.97 4.65
C THR A 470 20.92 -2.94 4.09
N LEU A 471 21.59 -4.08 4.13
CA LEU A 471 22.92 -4.27 3.56
C LEU A 471 22.82 -5.04 2.25
N VAL A 472 23.56 -4.60 1.24
CA VAL A 472 23.60 -5.27 -0.07
C VAL A 472 25.03 -5.48 -0.51
N GLU A 473 25.37 -6.72 -0.86
CA GLU A 473 26.68 -7.11 -1.34
C GLU A 473 26.60 -7.83 -2.69
N ALA A 474 27.58 -7.60 -3.53
CA ALA A 474 27.73 -8.26 -4.81
C ALA A 474 29.05 -9.01 -4.91
N ARG A 475 29.06 -10.09 -5.71
CA ARG A 475 30.25 -10.87 -6.03
C ARG A 475 30.25 -11.21 -7.52
N ILE A 476 31.38 -10.99 -8.18
CA ILE A 476 31.56 -11.38 -9.58
C ILE A 476 32.45 -12.61 -9.63
N ASN A 477 31.96 -13.68 -10.26
CA ASN A 477 32.60 -14.99 -10.33
C ASN A 477 33.00 -15.50 -8.92
N ASP A 478 34.24 -15.91 -8.73
CA ASP A 478 34.79 -16.39 -7.48
C ASP A 478 35.61 -15.28 -6.76
N GLY A 479 35.45 -14.03 -7.18
CA GLY A 479 36.12 -12.87 -6.56
C GLY A 479 35.57 -12.53 -5.17
N PRO A 480 36.15 -11.56 -4.47
CA PRO A 480 35.66 -11.08 -3.19
C PRO A 480 34.29 -10.41 -3.32
N ALA A 481 33.49 -10.49 -2.28
CA ALA A 481 32.26 -9.71 -2.17
C ALA A 481 32.63 -8.23 -1.93
N PHE A 482 31.79 -7.34 -2.46
CA PHE A 482 31.92 -5.90 -2.25
C PHE A 482 30.52 -5.28 -1.99
N PRO A 483 30.45 -4.23 -1.15
CA PRO A 483 29.17 -3.59 -0.81
C PRO A 483 28.64 -2.74 -1.95
N LEU A 484 27.31 -2.68 -2.04
CA LEU A 484 26.59 -1.69 -2.84
C LEU A 484 26.05 -0.59 -1.93
N THR A 485 25.91 0.62 -2.48
CA THR A 485 25.44 1.79 -1.73
C THR A 485 23.99 2.09 -2.07
N ARG A 486 23.17 2.36 -1.06
CA ARG A 486 21.80 2.85 -1.24
C ARG A 486 21.85 4.22 -1.95
N THR A 487 20.95 4.41 -2.93
CA THR A 487 20.93 5.63 -3.75
C THR A 487 20.35 6.85 -3.00
N GLN A 488 19.50 6.62 -2.01
CA GLN A 488 18.85 7.65 -1.19
C GLN A 488 19.35 7.54 0.25
N GLU A 489 19.80 8.62 0.84
CA GLU A 489 20.30 8.63 2.22
C GLU A 489 19.19 8.87 3.25
N GLY A 490 18.28 9.81 2.93
CA GLY A 490 17.22 10.21 3.85
C GLY A 490 17.73 11.14 4.96
N ALA A 491 18.69 12.00 4.64
CA ALA A 491 19.33 12.94 5.55
C ALA A 491 18.98 14.42 5.23
N GLY A 492 17.88 14.66 4.54
CA GLY A 492 17.38 15.98 4.16
C GLY A 492 17.66 16.37 2.72
N GLU A 493 18.23 15.47 1.93
CA GLU A 493 18.47 15.72 0.51
C GLU A 493 17.18 15.66 -0.31
N ALA A 494 17.21 16.32 -1.48
CA ALA A 494 16.17 16.14 -2.48
C ALA A 494 16.11 14.70 -2.97
N PRO A 495 14.93 14.12 -3.23
CA PRO A 495 14.81 12.82 -3.86
C PRO A 495 15.63 12.76 -5.16
N ARG A 496 16.56 11.81 -5.25
CA ARG A 496 17.36 11.56 -6.45
C ARG A 496 16.54 10.71 -7.40
N ILE A 497 16.21 11.27 -8.55
CA ILE A 497 15.30 10.69 -9.56
C ILE A 497 15.94 10.67 -10.95
N GLY A 498 15.27 10.00 -11.91
CA GLY A 498 15.67 9.95 -13.31
C GLY A 498 16.54 8.75 -13.68
N ALA A 499 17.09 8.75 -14.88
CA ALA A 499 17.76 7.61 -15.51
C ALA A 499 18.83 6.91 -14.65
N MET A 500 19.61 7.69 -13.88
CA MET A 500 20.65 7.14 -13.01
C MET A 500 20.08 6.35 -11.84
N PHE A 501 18.87 6.68 -11.38
CA PHE A 501 18.22 6.11 -10.21
C PHE A 501 17.02 5.23 -10.57
N ALA A 502 16.83 4.94 -11.85
CA ALA A 502 15.80 4.03 -12.35
C ALA A 502 16.26 2.57 -12.21
N ASP A 503 15.31 1.69 -11.91
CA ASP A 503 15.51 0.24 -11.90
C ASP A 503 15.39 -0.34 -13.32
N PRO A 504 16.48 -0.77 -13.99
CA PRO A 504 16.41 -1.26 -15.36
C PRO A 504 15.55 -2.52 -15.52
N PHE A 505 15.50 -3.39 -14.49
CA PHE A 505 14.67 -4.58 -14.51
C PHE A 505 13.18 -4.20 -14.59
N ALA A 506 12.74 -3.29 -13.74
CA ALA A 506 11.36 -2.85 -13.67
C ALA A 506 10.96 -1.99 -14.87
N VAL A 507 11.81 -1.07 -15.29
CA VAL A 507 11.57 -0.20 -16.45
C VAL A 507 11.27 -0.98 -17.72
N LYS A 508 12.03 -2.05 -18.00
CA LYS A 508 11.78 -2.93 -19.16
C LYS A 508 10.36 -3.50 -19.17
N ARG A 509 9.86 -3.90 -17.99
CA ARG A 509 8.52 -4.46 -17.83
C ARG A 509 7.45 -3.40 -17.90
N GLN A 510 7.63 -2.30 -17.21
CA GLN A 510 6.70 -1.17 -17.24
C GLN A 510 6.55 -0.58 -18.66
N ALA A 511 7.62 -0.58 -19.46
CA ALA A 511 7.57 -0.15 -20.84
C ALA A 511 6.76 -1.10 -21.75
N THR A 512 6.50 -2.32 -21.34
CA THR A 512 5.73 -3.33 -22.11
C THR A 512 4.29 -3.50 -21.62
N VAL A 513 3.91 -2.93 -20.49
CA VAL A 513 2.58 -3.09 -19.87
C VAL A 513 1.43 -2.85 -20.86
N GLY A 514 1.50 -1.77 -21.62
CA GLY A 514 0.46 -1.45 -22.58
C GLY A 514 0.44 -2.34 -23.83
N ARG A 515 1.50 -3.06 -24.11
CA ARG A 515 1.64 -3.86 -25.33
C ARG A 515 0.70 -5.07 -25.38
N TYR A 516 0.46 -5.68 -24.23
CA TYR A 516 -0.29 -6.92 -24.09
C TYR A 516 -1.64 -6.72 -23.38
N ALA A 517 -2.02 -5.47 -23.10
CA ALA A 517 -3.32 -5.18 -22.51
C ALA A 517 -4.45 -5.62 -23.42
N ILE A 518 -5.41 -6.33 -22.87
CA ILE A 518 -6.59 -6.85 -23.59
C ILE A 518 -7.78 -5.94 -23.27
N GLU A 519 -8.38 -5.35 -24.32
CA GLU A 519 -9.61 -4.58 -24.17
C GLU A 519 -10.77 -5.52 -23.82
N SER A 520 -11.49 -5.24 -22.74
CA SER A 520 -12.71 -5.94 -22.39
C SER A 520 -13.89 -5.42 -23.23
N ARG A 521 -14.68 -6.34 -23.77
CA ARG A 521 -15.93 -6.04 -24.49
C ARG A 521 -17.16 -6.15 -23.61
N SER A 522 -17.02 -6.58 -22.36
CA SER A 522 -18.14 -6.73 -21.42
C SER A 522 -18.72 -5.41 -20.93
N GLY A 523 -18.00 -4.30 -21.09
CA GLY A 523 -18.36 -3.00 -20.53
C GLY A 523 -17.86 -2.78 -19.10
N GLU A 524 -17.43 -3.82 -18.38
CA GLU A 524 -16.87 -3.71 -17.01
C GLU A 524 -15.54 -2.97 -16.99
N ALA A 525 -14.83 -2.98 -18.10
CA ALA A 525 -13.54 -2.31 -18.25
C ALA A 525 -13.64 -0.79 -18.49
N ARG A 526 -14.81 -0.23 -18.42
CA ARG A 526 -15.05 1.20 -18.74
C ARG A 526 -14.93 2.13 -17.55
N ASN A 527 -14.39 1.72 -16.47
CA ASN A 527 -14.12 2.68 -15.45
C ASN A 527 -12.74 3.36 -15.64
N ARG A 528 -12.55 4.45 -14.95
CA ARG A 528 -11.55 5.48 -15.22
C ARG A 528 -10.10 4.99 -15.33
N GLY A 529 -9.67 4.09 -14.49
CA GLY A 529 -8.31 3.55 -14.52
C GLY A 529 -8.09 2.60 -15.69
N TYR A 530 -9.08 1.81 -16.00
CA TYR A 530 -9.03 0.73 -16.97
C TYR A 530 -9.02 1.22 -18.42
N GLU A 531 -9.91 2.15 -18.79
CA GLU A 531 -9.96 2.73 -20.14
C GLU A 531 -8.71 3.53 -20.48
N GLY A 532 -8.13 4.23 -19.52
CA GLY A 532 -6.93 5.03 -19.72
C GLY A 532 -5.73 4.20 -20.16
N PHE A 533 -5.61 2.98 -19.67
CA PHE A 533 -4.45 2.13 -19.91
C PHE A 533 -4.68 1.07 -21.00
N ARG A 534 -5.79 0.37 -20.98
CA ARG A 534 -6.04 -0.75 -21.91
C ARG A 534 -6.48 -0.30 -23.29
N GLY A 535 -7.43 0.64 -23.38
CA GLY A 535 -7.92 1.10 -24.67
C GLY A 535 -6.85 1.77 -25.52
N ARG A 536 -6.01 2.59 -24.92
CA ARG A 536 -4.91 3.29 -25.62
C ARG A 536 -3.76 2.38 -26.00
N ALA A 537 -3.45 1.42 -25.16
CA ALA A 537 -2.34 0.51 -25.38
C ALA A 537 -2.62 -0.49 -26.50
N PHE A 538 -3.87 -0.84 -26.71
CA PHE A 538 -4.27 -1.78 -27.76
C PHE A 538 -4.28 -1.15 -29.17
N GLN A 539 -4.54 0.15 -29.27
CA GLN A 539 -4.69 0.86 -30.55
C GLN A 539 -3.44 1.59 -31.04
N GLY A 540 -2.40 1.65 -30.22
CA GLY A 540 -1.18 2.40 -30.53
C GLY A 540 0.11 1.61 -30.31
N PRO A 541 1.26 2.26 -30.51
CA PRO A 541 2.53 1.68 -30.12
C PRO A 541 2.56 1.40 -28.62
N PRO A 542 3.39 0.45 -28.14
CA PRO A 542 3.52 0.15 -26.72
C PRO A 542 3.78 1.43 -25.93
N GLN A 543 2.93 1.68 -24.93
CA GLN A 543 3.06 2.84 -24.06
C GLN A 543 3.69 2.37 -22.74
N PRO A 544 4.66 3.12 -22.19
CA PRO A 544 5.14 2.81 -20.87
C PRO A 544 4.04 3.06 -19.84
N GLN A 545 4.09 2.33 -18.75
CA GLN A 545 3.28 2.54 -17.58
C GLN A 545 3.39 4.00 -17.09
N SER A 546 2.47 4.47 -16.25
CA SER A 546 2.47 5.85 -15.71
C SER A 546 3.74 6.21 -14.94
N SER A 547 4.44 5.21 -14.40
CA SER A 547 5.74 5.35 -13.75
C SER A 547 6.78 4.46 -14.40
N LEU A 548 8.04 4.85 -14.42
CA LEU A 548 9.16 4.10 -14.95
C LEU A 548 10.19 3.73 -13.87
N ALA A 549 9.77 3.50 -12.64
CA ALA A 549 10.62 3.08 -11.53
C ALA A 549 11.90 3.92 -11.35
N ASP A 550 11.82 5.22 -11.65
CA ASP A 550 12.91 6.19 -11.51
C ASP A 550 12.87 6.98 -10.19
N ARG A 551 11.89 6.71 -9.34
CA ARG A 551 11.72 7.27 -8.00
C ARG A 551 11.70 6.12 -7.01
N ASN A 552 12.87 5.68 -6.57
CA ASN A 552 13.02 4.47 -5.77
C ASN A 552 13.82 4.75 -4.49
N SER A 553 13.19 4.64 -3.33
CA SER A 553 13.83 4.83 -2.02
C SER A 553 14.64 3.61 -1.56
N HIS A 554 14.49 2.47 -2.25
CA HIS A 554 15.11 1.19 -1.88
C HIS A 554 15.89 0.55 -3.04
N LEU A 555 16.64 1.39 -3.79
CA LEU A 555 17.58 0.98 -4.83
C LEU A 555 19.02 1.09 -4.31
N TRP A 556 19.80 0.03 -4.48
CA TRP A 556 21.24 -0.02 -4.22
C TRP A 556 22.01 -0.10 -5.52
N MET A 557 23.17 0.54 -5.56
CA MET A 557 24.01 0.58 -6.75
C MET A 557 25.48 0.34 -6.40
N GLY A 558 26.18 -0.35 -7.31
CA GLY A 558 27.63 -0.51 -7.26
C GLY A 558 28.22 -0.47 -8.66
N ARG A 559 29.30 0.31 -8.85
CA ARG A 559 29.96 0.42 -10.16
C ARG A 559 30.72 -0.86 -10.49
N LEU A 560 30.57 -1.34 -11.70
CA LEU A 560 31.39 -2.42 -12.22
C LEU A 560 32.82 -1.93 -12.52
N ALA A 561 33.80 -2.83 -12.36
CA ALA A 561 35.17 -2.56 -12.77
C ALA A 561 35.25 -2.34 -14.27
N GLU A 562 36.05 -1.36 -14.70
CA GLU A 562 36.18 -1.00 -16.12
C GLU A 562 37.02 -2.04 -16.93
N ASP A 563 37.83 -2.82 -16.22
CA ASP A 563 38.79 -3.79 -16.76
C ASP A 563 38.30 -5.25 -16.71
N LEU A 564 36.99 -5.45 -16.57
CA LEU A 564 36.42 -6.79 -16.64
C LEU A 564 36.81 -7.47 -17.97
N PRO A 565 37.39 -8.70 -17.94
CA PRO A 565 37.84 -9.35 -19.13
C PRO A 565 36.66 -9.77 -20.05
N GLU A 566 36.93 -9.90 -21.33
CA GLU A 566 35.94 -10.46 -22.25
C GLU A 566 35.58 -11.90 -21.87
N GLY A 567 34.29 -12.24 -21.89
CA GLY A 567 33.80 -13.57 -21.57
C GLY A 567 32.41 -13.55 -20.92
N VAL A 568 32.06 -14.69 -20.34
CA VAL A 568 30.82 -14.92 -19.62
C VAL A 568 31.13 -14.85 -18.12
N HIS A 569 30.36 -14.07 -17.39
CA HIS A 569 30.53 -13.82 -15.96
C HIS A 569 29.28 -14.19 -15.18
N ARG A 570 29.47 -14.53 -13.90
CA ARG A 570 28.40 -14.71 -12.93
C ARG A 570 28.41 -13.53 -11.95
N LEU A 571 27.24 -12.96 -11.70
CA LEU A 571 27.01 -12.01 -10.64
C LEU A 571 26.15 -12.70 -9.57
N ALA A 572 26.60 -12.73 -8.33
CA ALA A 572 25.80 -13.10 -7.18
C ALA A 572 25.57 -11.84 -6.33
N VAL A 573 24.32 -11.61 -5.93
CA VAL A 573 23.94 -10.48 -5.07
C VAL A 573 23.20 -11.03 -3.85
N THR A 574 23.58 -10.56 -2.67
CA THR A 574 22.88 -10.86 -1.42
C THR A 574 22.50 -9.55 -0.74
N SER A 575 21.22 -9.40 -0.44
CA SER A 575 20.75 -8.37 0.47
C SER A 575 20.35 -8.97 1.81
N THR A 576 20.62 -8.25 2.89
CA THR A 576 20.25 -8.60 4.26
C THR A 576 19.39 -7.48 4.81
N ASP A 577 18.13 -7.78 5.16
CA ASP A 577 17.22 -6.81 5.75
C ASP A 577 17.59 -6.47 7.21
N ARG A 578 16.89 -5.53 7.81
CA ARG A 578 17.13 -5.09 9.20
C ARG A 578 16.89 -6.19 10.26
N HIS A 579 16.21 -7.28 9.88
CA HIS A 579 15.92 -8.44 10.74
C HIS A 579 16.88 -9.60 10.50
N GLY A 580 17.85 -9.44 9.58
CA GLY A 580 18.84 -10.46 9.26
C GLY A 580 18.37 -11.50 8.24
N ARG A 581 17.19 -11.34 7.62
CA ARG A 581 16.77 -12.18 6.50
C ARG A 581 17.56 -11.84 5.26
N THR A 582 17.91 -12.87 4.50
CA THR A 582 18.75 -12.71 3.30
C THR A 582 17.97 -13.10 2.05
N TYR A 583 18.14 -12.28 1.00
CA TYR A 583 17.66 -12.56 -0.36
C TYR A 583 18.87 -12.67 -1.27
N THR A 584 18.93 -13.72 -2.08
CA THR A 584 20.07 -13.96 -2.96
C THR A 584 19.62 -14.19 -4.40
N ASP A 585 20.22 -13.46 -5.32
CA ASP A 585 20.03 -13.64 -6.76
C ASP A 585 21.35 -13.91 -7.45
N GLN A 586 21.26 -14.65 -8.57
CA GLN A 586 22.38 -14.90 -9.46
C GLN A 586 22.01 -14.54 -10.89
N LEU A 587 22.90 -13.80 -11.55
CA LEU A 587 22.77 -13.45 -12.96
C LEU A 587 23.98 -13.93 -13.75
N VAL A 588 23.74 -14.23 -15.00
CA VAL A 588 24.81 -14.43 -15.99
C VAL A 588 24.82 -13.19 -16.90
N PHE A 589 26.00 -12.65 -17.13
CA PHE A 589 26.21 -11.53 -18.04
C PHE A 589 27.46 -11.74 -18.90
N GLU A 590 27.58 -11.00 -19.97
CA GLU A 590 28.67 -11.11 -20.91
C GLU A 590 29.42 -9.79 -21.04
N VAL A 591 30.74 -9.87 -21.20
CA VAL A 591 31.56 -8.76 -21.71
C VAL A 591 31.99 -9.14 -23.11
N ARG A 592 31.66 -8.30 -24.09
CA ARG A 592 31.94 -8.52 -25.52
C ARG A 592 32.52 -7.25 -26.13
N GLU A 593 33.45 -7.40 -27.09
CA GLU A 593 33.98 -6.26 -27.86
C GLU A 593 32.85 -5.46 -28.53
N ALA A 594 31.83 -6.17 -29.05
CA ALA A 594 30.63 -5.59 -29.63
C ALA A 594 29.39 -6.44 -29.30
N ARG A 595 28.22 -5.79 -29.14
CA ARG A 595 26.96 -6.51 -28.94
C ARG A 595 26.61 -7.29 -30.21
N PRO A 596 26.24 -8.58 -30.10
CA PRO A 596 25.71 -9.34 -31.23
C PRO A 596 24.37 -8.72 -31.69
N PRO A 597 24.04 -8.79 -32.97
CA PRO A 597 22.76 -8.30 -33.47
C PRO A 597 21.59 -9.03 -32.80
N ALA A 598 20.62 -8.28 -32.28
CA ALA A 598 19.42 -8.82 -31.64
C ALA A 598 18.37 -9.33 -32.64
N ARG A 599 18.52 -8.98 -33.94
CA ARG A 599 17.55 -9.31 -34.99
C ARG A 599 17.95 -10.59 -35.72
N PHE A 600 16.95 -11.30 -36.22
CA PHE A 600 17.18 -12.43 -37.15
C PHE A 600 18.00 -12.01 -38.35
N ARG A 601 18.92 -12.86 -38.72
CA ARG A 601 19.62 -12.74 -40.00
C ARG A 601 18.68 -13.20 -41.09
N THR A 602 18.15 -12.28 -41.89
CA THR A 602 17.21 -12.56 -42.96
C THR A 602 17.82 -13.42 -44.06
N ASP A 603 19.16 -13.30 -44.28
CA ASP A 603 19.91 -14.11 -45.25
C ASP A 603 19.86 -15.63 -44.95
N VAL A 604 19.73 -16.01 -43.68
CA VAL A 604 19.59 -17.42 -43.28
C VAL A 604 18.23 -17.99 -43.72
N TRP A 605 17.17 -17.18 -43.60
CA TRP A 605 15.82 -17.59 -44.03
C TRP A 605 15.69 -17.64 -45.56
N GLU A 606 16.28 -16.68 -46.25
CA GLU A 606 16.27 -16.64 -47.69
C GLU A 606 17.01 -17.84 -48.31
N ALA A 607 18.09 -18.30 -47.69
CA ALA A 607 18.80 -19.51 -48.10
C ALA A 607 17.99 -20.80 -47.85
N GLY A 608 17.20 -20.88 -46.76
CA GLY A 608 16.35 -22.02 -46.42
C GLY A 608 15.06 -22.12 -47.26
N ALA A 609 14.53 -20.99 -47.71
CA ALA A 609 13.31 -20.95 -48.52
C ALA A 609 13.49 -21.45 -49.95
N ARG A 610 14.73 -21.72 -50.36
CA ARG A 610 15.07 -22.24 -51.70
C ARG A 610 15.35 -23.75 -51.71
N GLN A 611 15.13 -24.45 -50.62
CA GLN A 611 15.12 -25.92 -50.54
C GLN A 611 13.68 -26.43 -50.43
#